data_cc74c774c191d6a91d412c2cde2e196f
#
_entry.id   cc74c774c191d6a91d412c2cde2e196f
#
_cell.length_a   1.000
_cell.length_b   1.000
_cell.length_c   1.000
_cell.angle_alpha   90.00
_cell.angle_beta   90.00
_cell.angle_gamma   90.00
#
_symmetry.space_group_name_H-M   'P 1'
#
loop_
_entity.id
_entity.type
_entity.pdbx_description
1 polymer ?
#
loop_
_entity_poly.entity_id
_entity_poly.type
_entity_poly.pdbx_seq_one_letter_code
_entity_poly.pdbx_strand_id
1 'polypeptide(L)'
;MKFDFDKIVDRKHTNSLKWDVNPGELPLWVADMDFETAPCIKEAIEKRAANGIFGYSIVPDEWKISCMNWWKRRHGLEILPECIIFCTGIVPAISSLVRKLTTPAEKVLLLTPCYNIFFNSIINNGRIPVECPLDYNGAEYSINFERLEKELSDPQVSMMILCNPQNPTGNIWTKHELAKIGGLCKKYGVIVLSDEIHCDITRPGKKYEPFAGASETCAEISVSCVSPTKCFNIAGINSSAVIVKNPFLRHKVWRALNTDEIAEPNAFAIEATIAAFNHGEEWLDELNKYLFRNREYAEERIDSMNKGFSVIKSDATYLMWVDLHQNGDDFAKELRDKTGLYINGGSEYGKCGENFVRINLACPKKILEDAMNRLEKFSENKNL
;
A
#
# COMPACT_ATOMS: atom_id res chain seq x y z
N MET A 1 25.51 -8.01 0.02
CA MET A 1 24.54 -7.14 -0.68
C MET A 1 25.29 -5.98 -1.31
N LYS A 2 24.86 -5.53 -2.46
CA LYS A 2 25.46 -4.38 -3.17
C LYS A 2 25.06 -3.04 -2.54
N PHE A 3 23.89 -3.02 -1.87
CA PHE A 3 23.32 -1.86 -1.23
C PHE A 3 23.33 -2.00 0.30
N ASP A 4 23.59 -0.90 1.00
CA ASP A 4 23.67 -0.85 2.46
C ASP A 4 22.35 -0.41 3.08
N PHE A 5 21.52 -1.38 3.48
CA PHE A 5 20.27 -1.13 4.21
C PHE A 5 20.46 -1.05 5.73
N ASP A 6 21.66 -1.27 6.26
CA ASP A 6 21.97 -1.10 7.68
C ASP A 6 22.40 0.34 8.01
N LYS A 7 22.64 1.18 6.98
CA LYS A 7 22.96 2.59 7.14
C LYS A 7 21.82 3.33 7.83
N ILE A 8 22.13 3.94 8.98
CA ILE A 8 21.17 4.79 9.69
C ILE A 8 21.22 6.18 9.06
N VAL A 9 20.09 6.64 8.56
CA VAL A 9 19.89 7.99 8.04
C VAL A 9 19.14 8.80 9.10
N ASP A 10 19.73 9.91 9.54
CA ASP A 10 19.04 10.82 10.46
C ASP A 10 17.95 11.58 9.71
N ARG A 11 16.71 11.36 10.13
CA ARG A 11 15.50 11.97 9.55
C ARG A 11 14.83 12.98 10.48
N LYS A 12 15.43 13.24 11.65
CA LYS A 12 14.91 14.24 12.60
C LYS A 12 15.12 15.64 12.02
N HIS A 13 14.18 16.52 12.30
CA HIS A 13 14.22 17.91 11.83
C HIS A 13 14.30 18.09 10.30
N THR A 14 13.75 17.11 9.56
CA THR A 14 13.66 17.14 8.10
C THR A 14 12.22 17.37 7.61
N ASN A 15 11.31 17.77 8.49
CA ASN A 15 9.85 17.83 8.25
C ASN A 15 9.28 16.47 7.86
N SER A 16 9.84 15.39 8.41
CA SER A 16 9.39 14.04 8.18
C SER A 16 8.14 13.74 8.99
N LEU A 17 7.01 13.42 8.34
CA LEU A 17 5.80 13.00 9.04
C LEU A 17 6.05 11.84 10.03
N LYS A 18 6.96 10.92 9.67
CA LYS A 18 7.29 9.78 10.53
C LYS A 18 8.18 10.15 11.70
N TRP A 19 9.22 10.98 11.48
CA TRP A 19 10.31 11.20 12.43
C TRP A 19 10.25 12.52 13.21
N ASP A 20 9.40 13.49 12.82
CA ASP A 20 9.19 14.70 13.59
C ASP A 20 8.18 14.40 14.72
N VAL A 21 8.64 13.58 15.67
CA VAL A 21 7.93 13.08 16.86
C VAL A 21 8.63 13.59 18.13
N ASN A 22 8.10 13.29 19.32
CA ASN A 22 8.70 13.73 20.57
C ASN A 22 10.10 13.14 20.78
N PRO A 23 10.99 13.85 21.50
CA PRO A 23 12.31 13.33 21.84
C PRO A 23 12.24 11.96 22.54
N GLY A 24 13.03 11.00 22.07
CA GLY A 24 13.09 9.64 22.61
C GLY A 24 12.06 8.67 22.02
N GLU A 25 11.11 9.15 21.22
CA GLU A 25 10.20 8.26 20.48
C GLU A 25 10.91 7.57 19.31
N LEU A 26 10.50 6.32 19.05
CA LEU A 26 10.94 5.47 17.96
C LEU A 26 9.74 5.17 17.05
N PRO A 27 9.59 5.87 15.91
CA PRO A 27 8.39 5.75 15.09
C PRO A 27 8.45 4.60 14.09
N LEU A 28 7.53 3.63 14.22
CA LEU A 28 7.28 2.54 13.26
C LEU A 28 5.81 2.52 12.81
N TRP A 29 5.18 3.68 12.71
CA TRP A 29 3.75 3.83 12.40
C TRP A 29 3.43 4.19 10.95
N VAL A 30 4.18 5.11 10.33
CA VAL A 30 3.97 5.52 8.94
C VAL A 30 4.52 4.48 7.98
N ALA A 31 3.77 4.17 6.92
CA ALA A 31 4.19 3.28 5.85
C ALA A 31 5.12 4.00 4.84
N ASP A 32 6.28 4.45 5.30
CA ASP A 32 7.45 4.81 4.52
C ASP A 32 8.69 4.06 5.07
N MET A 33 9.82 4.11 4.38
CA MET A 33 11.01 3.37 4.77
C MET A 33 12.07 4.30 5.36
N ASP A 34 12.97 3.75 6.18
CA ASP A 34 14.13 4.46 6.74
C ASP A 34 15.42 4.18 5.94
N PHE A 35 15.28 3.80 4.67
CA PHE A 35 16.37 3.59 3.72
C PHE A 35 16.44 4.74 2.71
N GLU A 36 17.65 5.07 2.25
CA GLU A 36 17.79 5.90 1.05
C GLU A 36 17.13 5.17 -0.14
N THR A 37 16.56 5.93 -1.08
CA THR A 37 16.05 5.37 -2.33
C THR A 37 17.17 4.78 -3.19
N ALA A 38 16.81 4.05 -4.25
CA ALA A 38 17.80 3.50 -5.19
C ALA A 38 18.72 4.61 -5.75
N PRO A 39 20.04 4.37 -5.86
CA PRO A 39 21.00 5.36 -6.33
C PRO A 39 20.62 5.98 -7.68
N CYS A 40 20.12 5.19 -8.62
CA CYS A 40 19.68 5.68 -9.93
C CYS A 40 18.56 6.72 -9.85
N ILE A 41 17.67 6.61 -8.87
CA ILE A 41 16.58 7.57 -8.65
C ILE A 41 17.14 8.87 -8.07
N LYS A 42 18.03 8.76 -7.07
CA LYS A 42 18.70 9.91 -6.45
C LYS A 42 19.47 10.72 -7.50
N GLU A 43 20.27 10.05 -8.32
CA GLU A 43 21.03 10.64 -9.43
C GLU A 43 20.12 11.34 -10.45
N ALA A 44 18.99 10.75 -10.82
CA ALA A 44 18.03 11.34 -11.75
C ALA A 44 17.41 12.63 -11.18
N ILE A 45 17.06 12.62 -9.89
CA ILE A 45 16.52 13.80 -9.19
C ILE A 45 17.58 14.90 -9.08
N GLU A 46 18.80 14.58 -8.69
CA GLU A 46 19.92 15.53 -8.60
C GLU A 46 20.21 16.18 -9.95
N LYS A 47 20.27 15.39 -11.02
CA LYS A 47 20.45 15.89 -12.40
C LYS A 47 19.32 16.83 -12.81
N ARG A 48 18.07 16.49 -12.48
CA ARG A 48 16.91 17.35 -12.77
C ARG A 48 16.95 18.64 -11.96
N ALA A 49 17.31 18.56 -10.67
CA ALA A 49 17.46 19.71 -9.80
C ALA A 49 18.57 20.66 -10.27
N ALA A 50 19.69 20.15 -10.78
CA ALA A 50 20.82 20.93 -11.29
C ALA A 50 20.44 21.83 -12.49
N ASN A 51 19.36 21.52 -13.22
CA ASN A 51 18.86 22.39 -14.29
C ASN A 51 18.35 23.75 -13.77
N GLY A 52 17.86 23.82 -12.51
CA GLY A 52 17.45 25.04 -11.85
C GLY A 52 16.14 25.67 -12.35
N ILE A 53 15.42 25.04 -13.32
CA ILE A 53 14.15 25.53 -13.86
C ILE A 53 13.06 24.52 -13.54
N PHE A 54 12.07 24.90 -12.71
CA PHE A 54 11.01 24.05 -12.21
C PHE A 54 9.64 24.47 -12.74
N GLY A 55 9.54 24.60 -14.07
CA GLY A 55 8.31 24.90 -14.78
C GLY A 55 7.39 23.66 -14.90
N TYR A 56 6.30 23.80 -15.64
CA TYR A 56 5.38 22.71 -15.92
C TYR A 56 6.07 21.57 -16.65
N SER A 57 5.69 20.34 -16.30
CA SER A 57 6.23 19.11 -16.89
C SER A 57 5.15 18.39 -17.70
N ILE A 58 5.57 17.69 -18.75
CA ILE A 58 4.71 16.81 -19.53
C ILE A 58 4.91 15.36 -19.11
N VAL A 59 3.99 14.47 -19.48
CA VAL A 59 4.14 13.02 -19.38
C VAL A 59 4.63 12.50 -20.73
N PRO A 60 5.94 12.24 -20.93
CA PRO A 60 6.50 11.79 -22.19
C PRO A 60 6.20 10.31 -22.44
N ASP A 61 6.31 9.88 -23.69
CA ASP A 61 6.13 8.47 -24.06
C ASP A 61 7.13 7.54 -23.36
N GLU A 62 8.34 8.01 -23.09
CA GLU A 62 9.36 7.26 -22.35
C GLU A 62 8.86 6.84 -20.94
N TRP A 63 8.12 7.71 -20.24
CA TRP A 63 7.52 7.36 -18.96
C TRP A 63 6.51 6.22 -19.10
N LYS A 64 5.64 6.27 -20.12
CA LYS A 64 4.68 5.19 -20.40
C LYS A 64 5.38 3.88 -20.73
N ILE A 65 6.39 3.96 -21.59
CA ILE A 65 7.20 2.80 -22.00
C ILE A 65 7.90 2.17 -20.78
N SER A 66 8.46 2.98 -19.88
CA SER A 66 9.10 2.50 -18.66
C SER A 66 8.11 1.77 -17.74
N CYS A 67 6.92 2.33 -17.54
CA CYS A 67 5.84 1.70 -16.78
C CYS A 67 5.40 0.38 -17.44
N MET A 68 5.13 0.39 -18.75
CA MET A 68 4.69 -0.80 -19.49
C MET A 68 5.71 -1.94 -19.43
N ASN A 69 7.00 -1.60 -19.62
CA ASN A 69 8.09 -2.58 -19.58
C ASN A 69 8.26 -3.16 -18.17
N TRP A 70 8.10 -2.35 -17.12
CA TRP A 70 8.12 -2.80 -15.74
C TRP A 70 7.00 -3.81 -15.47
N TRP A 71 5.77 -3.45 -15.80
CA TRP A 71 4.60 -4.32 -15.56
C TRP A 71 4.66 -5.62 -16.36
N LYS A 72 5.12 -5.57 -17.62
CA LYS A 72 5.33 -6.78 -18.41
C LYS A 72 6.41 -7.68 -17.82
N ARG A 73 7.57 -7.10 -17.44
CA ARG A 73 8.72 -7.84 -16.94
C ARG A 73 8.50 -8.42 -15.54
N ARG A 74 7.94 -7.62 -14.62
CA ARG A 74 7.78 -8.01 -13.20
C ARG A 74 6.50 -8.81 -12.96
N HIS A 75 5.42 -8.45 -13.62
CA HIS A 75 4.07 -8.95 -13.30
C HIS A 75 3.39 -9.68 -14.46
N GLY A 76 4.02 -9.76 -15.63
CA GLY A 76 3.47 -10.43 -16.79
C GLY A 76 2.23 -9.76 -17.40
N LEU A 77 1.93 -8.51 -17.00
CA LEU A 77 0.79 -7.74 -17.50
C LEU A 77 1.21 -6.88 -18.70
N GLU A 78 0.63 -7.14 -19.85
CA GLU A 78 0.80 -6.29 -21.03
C GLU A 78 -0.20 -5.14 -20.99
N ILE A 79 0.33 -3.92 -21.07
CA ILE A 79 -0.44 -2.67 -21.00
C ILE A 79 -0.22 -1.92 -22.32
N LEU A 80 -1.30 -1.41 -22.93
CA LEU A 80 -1.19 -0.52 -24.08
C LEU A 80 -0.96 0.93 -23.61
N PRO A 81 -0.20 1.76 -24.38
CA PRO A 81 0.14 3.14 -23.96
C PRO A 81 -1.05 4.02 -23.63
N GLU A 82 -2.17 3.85 -24.33
CA GLU A 82 -3.41 4.57 -24.08
C GLU A 82 -4.13 4.14 -22.79
N CYS A 83 -3.81 2.96 -22.24
CA CYS A 83 -4.44 2.44 -21.04
C CYS A 83 -3.82 2.98 -19.74
N ILE A 84 -2.69 3.68 -19.81
CA ILE A 84 -1.98 4.19 -18.64
C ILE A 84 -2.10 5.72 -18.56
N ILE A 85 -2.52 6.22 -17.41
CA ILE A 85 -2.73 7.65 -17.16
C ILE A 85 -1.93 8.02 -15.91
N PHE A 86 -1.11 9.08 -16.00
CA PHE A 86 -0.38 9.62 -14.86
C PHE A 86 -1.36 10.21 -13.82
N CYS A 87 -1.00 10.07 -12.52
CA CYS A 87 -1.60 10.83 -11.43
C CYS A 87 -0.57 11.12 -10.33
N THR A 88 -0.82 12.16 -9.55
CA THR A 88 0.10 12.64 -8.50
C THR A 88 0.17 11.72 -7.28
N GLY A 89 -0.76 10.77 -7.12
CA GLY A 89 -0.81 9.83 -6.00
C GLY A 89 -2.02 8.92 -6.06
N ILE A 90 -1.90 7.75 -5.42
CA ILE A 90 -2.99 6.77 -5.37
C ILE A 90 -4.17 7.30 -4.55
N VAL A 91 -3.92 7.89 -3.37
CA VAL A 91 -4.99 8.43 -2.52
C VAL A 91 -5.77 9.56 -3.21
N PRO A 92 -5.13 10.58 -3.82
CA PRO A 92 -5.83 11.57 -4.63
C PRO A 92 -6.63 10.95 -5.78
N ALA A 93 -6.06 9.95 -6.48
CA ALA A 93 -6.75 9.27 -7.57
C ALA A 93 -7.99 8.51 -7.07
N ILE A 94 -7.88 7.71 -6.01
CA ILE A 94 -9.03 7.01 -5.40
C ILE A 94 -10.11 8.00 -4.98
N SER A 95 -9.75 9.10 -4.31
CA SER A 95 -10.69 10.13 -3.87
C SER A 95 -11.43 10.78 -5.06
N SER A 96 -10.70 11.12 -6.12
CA SER A 96 -11.28 11.62 -7.37
C SER A 96 -12.24 10.61 -8.01
N LEU A 97 -11.82 9.35 -8.13
CA LEU A 97 -12.57 8.30 -8.78
C LEU A 97 -13.82 7.90 -7.99
N VAL A 98 -13.75 7.85 -6.66
CA VAL A 98 -14.93 7.67 -5.79
C VAL A 98 -15.96 8.77 -6.09
N ARG A 99 -15.52 10.02 -6.15
CA ARG A 99 -16.42 11.15 -6.41
C ARG A 99 -17.03 11.14 -7.82
N LYS A 100 -16.25 10.75 -8.82
CA LYS A 100 -16.62 10.89 -10.24
C LYS A 100 -17.29 9.65 -10.86
N LEU A 101 -17.02 8.47 -10.31
CA LEU A 101 -17.55 7.19 -10.83
C LEU A 101 -18.74 6.68 -10.03
N THR A 102 -19.08 7.31 -8.91
CA THR A 102 -20.24 6.99 -8.08
C THR A 102 -21.10 8.22 -7.85
N THR A 103 -22.35 8.04 -7.39
CA THR A 103 -23.28 9.10 -7.03
C THR A 103 -23.24 9.37 -5.51
N PRO A 104 -23.53 10.59 -5.02
CA PRO A 104 -23.67 10.83 -3.57
C PRO A 104 -24.63 9.85 -2.90
N ALA A 105 -24.25 9.40 -1.69
CA ALA A 105 -24.94 8.39 -0.90
C ALA A 105 -24.89 6.94 -1.44
N GLU A 106 -24.28 6.69 -2.59
CA GLU A 106 -23.97 5.31 -2.99
C GLU A 106 -22.94 4.68 -2.04
N LYS A 107 -22.92 3.37 -2.02
CA LYS A 107 -22.08 2.55 -1.16
C LYS A 107 -20.82 2.09 -1.88
N VAL A 108 -19.70 2.11 -1.16
CA VAL A 108 -18.41 1.60 -1.65
C VAL A 108 -17.96 0.50 -0.72
N LEU A 109 -17.74 -0.70 -1.28
CA LEU A 109 -17.39 -1.90 -0.54
C LEU A 109 -15.88 -1.99 -0.30
N LEU A 110 -15.51 -2.41 0.93
CA LEU A 110 -14.15 -2.64 1.39
C LEU A 110 -14.02 -4.03 1.99
N LEU A 111 -12.99 -4.80 1.62
CA LEU A 111 -12.58 -5.99 2.37
C LEU A 111 -11.76 -5.56 3.57
N THR A 112 -12.30 -5.72 4.79
CA THR A 112 -11.63 -5.31 6.03
C THR A 112 -10.97 -6.48 6.77
N PRO A 113 -9.84 -6.26 7.49
CA PRO A 113 -9.18 -4.96 7.71
C PRO A 113 -8.50 -4.44 6.45
N CYS A 114 -8.56 -3.12 6.23
CA CYS A 114 -7.94 -2.48 5.06
C CYS A 114 -7.37 -1.09 5.41
N TYR A 115 -6.64 -0.50 4.48
CA TYR A 115 -6.03 0.82 4.67
C TYR A 115 -7.07 1.89 5.03
N ASN A 116 -6.87 2.54 6.18
CA ASN A 116 -7.81 3.49 6.78
C ASN A 116 -8.19 4.67 5.88
N ILE A 117 -7.29 5.12 5.00
CA ILE A 117 -7.57 6.24 4.08
C ILE A 117 -8.65 5.90 3.06
N PHE A 118 -8.95 4.63 2.80
CA PHE A 118 -10.09 4.28 1.94
C PHE A 118 -11.40 4.75 2.55
N PHE A 119 -11.60 4.58 3.86
CA PHE A 119 -12.76 5.10 4.58
C PHE A 119 -12.86 6.63 4.42
N ASN A 120 -11.75 7.34 4.62
CA ASN A 120 -11.71 8.79 4.46
C ASN A 120 -12.02 9.21 3.01
N SER A 121 -11.48 8.51 2.02
CA SER A 121 -11.75 8.80 0.60
C SER A 121 -13.22 8.59 0.22
N ILE A 122 -13.92 7.65 0.88
CA ILE A 122 -15.34 7.40 0.68
C ILE A 122 -16.19 8.46 1.38
N ILE A 123 -15.98 8.65 2.69
CA ILE A 123 -16.80 9.53 3.55
C ILE A 123 -16.64 11.00 3.13
N ASN A 124 -15.41 11.46 2.90
CA ASN A 124 -15.13 12.84 2.52
C ASN A 124 -15.76 13.23 1.16
N ASN A 125 -16.07 12.24 0.32
CA ASN A 125 -16.77 12.45 -0.94
C ASN A 125 -18.29 12.19 -0.85
N GLY A 126 -18.86 12.03 0.35
CA GLY A 126 -20.30 11.85 0.57
C GLY A 126 -20.82 10.47 0.15
N ARG A 127 -19.99 9.43 0.18
CA ARG A 127 -20.37 8.04 -0.06
C ARG A 127 -20.33 7.27 1.26
N ILE A 128 -20.91 6.07 1.25
CA ILE A 128 -21.07 5.24 2.45
C ILE A 128 -20.14 4.04 2.35
N PRO A 129 -19.16 3.85 3.26
CA PRO A 129 -18.35 2.66 3.27
C PRO A 129 -19.16 1.44 3.75
N VAL A 130 -19.01 0.31 3.05
CA VAL A 130 -19.55 -1.00 3.46
C VAL A 130 -18.38 -1.91 3.79
N GLU A 131 -18.29 -2.32 5.04
CA GLU A 131 -17.27 -3.27 5.47
C GLU A 131 -17.72 -4.70 5.17
N CYS A 132 -16.91 -5.43 4.43
CA CYS A 132 -17.02 -6.87 4.23
C CYS A 132 -15.82 -7.55 4.90
N PRO A 133 -15.93 -7.97 6.18
CA PRO A 133 -14.81 -8.54 6.91
C PRO A 133 -14.29 -9.81 6.26
N LEU A 134 -12.97 -9.92 6.15
CA LEU A 134 -12.27 -11.16 5.83
C LEU A 134 -12.50 -12.17 6.96
N ASP A 135 -12.50 -13.46 6.63
CA ASP A 135 -12.50 -14.50 7.64
C ASP A 135 -11.10 -14.67 8.21
N TYR A 136 -10.99 -14.69 9.54
CA TYR A 136 -9.74 -14.82 10.28
C TYR A 136 -9.75 -16.14 11.08
N ASN A 137 -8.73 -16.96 10.94
CA ASN A 137 -8.62 -18.27 11.58
C ASN A 137 -7.59 -18.32 12.75
N GLY A 138 -7.09 -17.18 13.19
CA GLY A 138 -6.05 -17.07 14.22
C GLY A 138 -4.62 -16.89 13.65
N ALA A 139 -4.41 -17.11 12.36
CA ALA A 139 -3.11 -16.96 11.70
C ALA A 139 -3.16 -16.31 10.31
N GLU A 140 -4.22 -16.55 9.58
CA GLU A 140 -4.37 -16.15 8.17
C GLU A 140 -5.74 -15.56 7.91
N TYR A 141 -5.83 -14.71 6.89
CA TYR A 141 -7.08 -14.15 6.40
C TYR A 141 -7.48 -14.76 5.06
N SER A 142 -8.78 -14.93 4.85
CA SER A 142 -9.36 -15.41 3.60
C SER A 142 -10.63 -14.65 3.24
N ILE A 143 -10.99 -14.67 1.95
CA ILE A 143 -12.21 -14.00 1.47
C ILE A 143 -13.41 -14.90 1.70
N ASN A 144 -14.41 -14.40 2.43
CA ASN A 144 -15.72 -15.04 2.51
C ASN A 144 -16.56 -14.62 1.30
N PHE A 145 -16.59 -15.48 0.30
CA PHE A 145 -17.28 -15.19 -0.96
C PHE A 145 -18.81 -15.14 -0.84
N GLU A 146 -19.42 -15.83 0.12
CA GLU A 146 -20.86 -15.75 0.36
C GLU A 146 -21.22 -14.38 0.94
N ARG A 147 -20.44 -13.92 1.93
CA ARG A 147 -20.60 -12.57 2.49
C ARG A 147 -20.34 -11.51 1.41
N LEU A 148 -19.26 -11.66 0.65
CA LEU A 148 -18.93 -10.73 -0.42
C LEU A 148 -20.06 -10.62 -1.46
N GLU A 149 -20.61 -11.73 -1.91
CA GLU A 149 -21.72 -11.75 -2.86
C GLU A 149 -22.97 -11.08 -2.29
N LYS A 150 -23.28 -11.36 -1.01
CA LYS A 150 -24.40 -10.73 -0.31
C LYS A 150 -24.26 -9.20 -0.29
N GLU A 151 -23.10 -8.69 0.10
CA GLU A 151 -22.86 -7.23 0.14
C GLU A 151 -22.89 -6.61 -1.26
N LEU A 152 -22.31 -7.26 -2.27
CA LEU A 152 -22.35 -6.80 -3.66
C LEU A 152 -23.76 -6.81 -4.27
N SER A 153 -24.67 -7.64 -3.75
CA SER A 153 -26.06 -7.73 -4.23
C SER A 153 -26.94 -6.53 -3.82
N ASP A 154 -26.47 -5.70 -2.90
CA ASP A 154 -27.14 -4.43 -2.58
C ASP A 154 -27.04 -3.47 -3.77
N PRO A 155 -28.18 -3.03 -4.37
CA PRO A 155 -28.16 -2.18 -5.55
C PRO A 155 -27.54 -0.78 -5.33
N GLN A 156 -27.30 -0.38 -4.08
CA GLN A 156 -26.59 0.84 -3.75
C GLN A 156 -25.06 0.69 -3.79
N VAL A 157 -24.53 -0.54 -3.82
CA VAL A 157 -23.10 -0.78 -3.96
C VAL A 157 -22.71 -0.64 -5.42
N SER A 158 -22.04 0.44 -5.77
CA SER A 158 -21.62 0.74 -7.14
C SER A 158 -20.13 0.59 -7.39
N MET A 159 -19.34 0.52 -6.29
CA MET A 159 -17.88 0.44 -6.36
C MET A 159 -17.33 -0.46 -5.23
N MET A 160 -16.22 -1.13 -5.53
CA MET A 160 -15.40 -1.84 -4.55
C MET A 160 -13.97 -1.27 -4.61
N ILE A 161 -13.37 -0.95 -3.47
CA ILE A 161 -11.93 -0.68 -3.38
C ILE A 161 -11.26 -1.95 -2.85
N LEU A 162 -10.42 -2.55 -3.69
CA LEU A 162 -9.65 -3.74 -3.39
C LEU A 162 -8.19 -3.37 -3.13
N CYS A 163 -7.63 -3.77 -2.00
CA CYS A 163 -6.19 -3.67 -1.75
C CYS A 163 -5.51 -4.97 -2.19
N ASN A 164 -4.55 -4.88 -3.11
CA ASN A 164 -3.89 -6.06 -3.68
C ASN A 164 -2.41 -5.79 -3.98
N PRO A 165 -1.45 -6.24 -3.14
CA PRO A 165 -1.61 -7.00 -1.90
C PRO A 165 -2.33 -6.24 -0.78
N GLN A 166 -2.95 -6.99 0.14
CA GLN A 166 -3.77 -6.42 1.21
C GLN A 166 -2.91 -5.75 2.29
N ASN A 167 -3.22 -4.52 2.64
CA ASN A 167 -2.72 -3.80 3.79
C ASN A 167 -3.86 -3.66 4.83
N PRO A 168 -3.69 -4.11 6.10
CA PRO A 168 -2.42 -4.41 6.78
C PRO A 168 -1.99 -5.89 6.77
N THR A 169 -2.81 -6.83 6.31
CA THR A 169 -2.62 -8.26 6.51
C THR A 169 -1.48 -8.86 5.68
N GLY A 170 -1.11 -8.21 4.57
CA GLY A 170 -0.05 -8.69 3.66
C GLY A 170 -0.42 -9.90 2.80
N ASN A 171 -1.71 -10.21 2.68
CA ASN A 171 -2.18 -11.26 1.78
C ASN A 171 -1.91 -10.92 0.32
N ILE A 172 -1.48 -11.91 -0.44
CA ILE A 172 -1.47 -11.92 -1.90
C ILE A 172 -2.66 -12.77 -2.36
N TRP A 173 -3.60 -12.15 -3.07
CA TRP A 173 -4.76 -12.87 -3.60
C TRP A 173 -4.36 -13.70 -4.82
N THR A 174 -4.86 -14.92 -4.89
CA THR A 174 -4.63 -15.81 -6.03
C THR A 174 -5.39 -15.34 -7.26
N LYS A 175 -4.90 -15.70 -8.44
CA LYS A 175 -5.58 -15.43 -9.72
C LYS A 175 -7.05 -15.92 -9.70
N HIS A 176 -7.30 -17.06 -9.06
CA HIS A 176 -8.64 -17.62 -8.94
C HIS A 176 -9.57 -16.74 -8.08
N GLU A 177 -9.09 -16.30 -6.90
CA GLU A 177 -9.84 -15.40 -6.01
C GLU A 177 -10.13 -14.07 -6.69
N LEU A 178 -9.13 -13.46 -7.35
CA LEU A 178 -9.30 -12.21 -8.09
C LEU A 178 -10.31 -12.35 -9.23
N ALA A 179 -10.25 -13.43 -10.00
CA ALA A 179 -11.21 -13.72 -11.06
C ALA A 179 -12.64 -13.91 -10.53
N LYS A 180 -12.78 -14.54 -9.35
CA LYS A 180 -14.08 -14.72 -8.68
C LYS A 180 -14.64 -13.40 -8.18
N ILE A 181 -13.80 -12.52 -7.58
CA ILE A 181 -14.20 -11.15 -7.23
C ILE A 181 -14.70 -10.42 -8.48
N GLY A 182 -13.90 -10.44 -9.57
CA GLY A 182 -14.25 -9.80 -10.83
C GLY A 182 -15.59 -10.29 -11.42
N GLY A 183 -15.84 -11.60 -11.36
CA GLY A 183 -17.09 -12.20 -11.79
C GLY A 183 -18.30 -11.71 -10.99
N LEU A 184 -18.17 -11.64 -9.66
CA LEU A 184 -19.22 -11.12 -8.77
C LEU A 184 -19.46 -9.63 -9.02
N CYS A 185 -18.41 -8.82 -9.07
CA CYS A 185 -18.52 -7.39 -9.33
C CYS A 185 -19.20 -7.12 -10.70
N LYS A 186 -18.83 -7.88 -11.74
CA LYS A 186 -19.48 -7.79 -13.07
C LYS A 186 -20.96 -8.15 -13.01
N LYS A 187 -21.31 -9.22 -12.28
CA LYS A 187 -22.69 -9.68 -12.10
C LYS A 187 -23.59 -8.58 -11.53
N TYR A 188 -23.08 -7.81 -10.58
CA TYR A 188 -23.84 -6.76 -9.89
C TYR A 188 -23.54 -5.34 -10.39
N GLY A 189 -22.75 -5.17 -11.46
CA GLY A 189 -22.46 -3.86 -12.08
C GLY A 189 -21.51 -2.97 -11.25
N VAL A 190 -20.70 -3.58 -10.39
CA VAL A 190 -19.78 -2.88 -9.49
C VAL A 190 -18.42 -2.65 -10.17
N ILE A 191 -17.92 -1.41 -10.13
CA ILE A 191 -16.57 -1.05 -10.60
C ILE A 191 -15.56 -1.39 -9.52
N VAL A 192 -14.38 -1.92 -9.90
CA VAL A 192 -13.29 -2.23 -8.96
C VAL A 192 -12.18 -1.20 -9.09
N LEU A 193 -11.87 -0.47 -8.00
CA LEU A 193 -10.62 0.26 -7.84
C LEU A 193 -9.64 -0.66 -7.14
N SER A 194 -8.66 -1.19 -7.87
CA SER A 194 -7.62 -2.06 -7.31
C SER A 194 -6.41 -1.22 -6.91
N ASP A 195 -6.19 -1.03 -5.61
CA ASP A 195 -4.98 -0.41 -5.09
C ASP A 195 -3.86 -1.45 -5.04
N GLU A 196 -2.92 -1.32 -5.97
CA GLU A 196 -1.82 -2.25 -6.19
C GLU A 196 -0.45 -1.63 -5.80
N ILE A 197 -0.45 -0.61 -4.93
CA ILE A 197 0.75 0.14 -4.54
C ILE A 197 1.83 -0.71 -3.86
N HIS A 198 1.46 -1.86 -3.29
CA HIS A 198 2.37 -2.79 -2.62
C HIS A 198 2.82 -3.98 -3.50
N CYS A 199 2.43 -4.02 -4.78
CA CYS A 199 2.63 -5.16 -5.68
C CYS A 199 4.10 -5.62 -5.82
N ASP A 200 5.05 -4.70 -5.73
CA ASP A 200 6.48 -4.97 -5.86
C ASP A 200 7.18 -5.37 -4.54
N ILE A 201 6.45 -5.33 -3.41
CA ILE A 201 6.99 -5.69 -2.09
C ILE A 201 6.44 -7.04 -1.69
N THR A 202 7.09 -8.10 -2.17
CA THR A 202 6.67 -9.49 -1.94
C THR A 202 7.83 -10.33 -1.38
N ARG A 203 7.47 -11.34 -0.58
CA ARG A 203 8.44 -12.33 -0.08
C ARG A 203 9.20 -12.96 -1.25
N PRO A 204 10.53 -13.08 -1.18
CA PRO A 204 11.31 -13.75 -2.23
C PRO A 204 10.71 -15.12 -2.58
N GLY A 205 10.46 -15.35 -3.87
CA GLY A 205 9.83 -16.58 -4.37
C GLY A 205 8.29 -16.55 -4.41
N LYS A 206 7.65 -15.53 -3.83
CA LYS A 206 6.19 -15.33 -3.97
C LYS A 206 5.88 -14.41 -5.13
N LYS A 207 4.78 -14.69 -5.79
CA LYS A 207 4.36 -13.96 -6.98
C LYS A 207 3.03 -13.25 -6.72
N TYR A 208 3.02 -11.96 -6.97
CA TYR A 208 1.81 -11.14 -7.00
C TYR A 208 1.07 -11.33 -8.34
N GLU A 209 -0.25 -11.28 -8.29
CA GLU A 209 -1.11 -11.31 -9.49
C GLU A 209 -1.85 -9.98 -9.64
N PRO A 210 -1.70 -9.25 -10.78
CA PRO A 210 -2.46 -8.05 -11.07
C PRO A 210 -3.95 -8.34 -11.17
N PHE A 211 -4.82 -7.51 -10.60
CA PHE A 211 -6.27 -7.70 -10.70
C PHE A 211 -6.73 -7.72 -12.17
N ALA A 212 -6.28 -6.74 -12.95
CA ALA A 212 -6.59 -6.67 -14.39
C ALA A 212 -6.03 -7.85 -15.21
N GLY A 213 -5.00 -8.55 -14.70
CA GLY A 213 -4.42 -9.75 -15.31
C GLY A 213 -5.14 -11.04 -14.96
N ALA A 214 -6.01 -11.03 -13.95
CA ALA A 214 -6.67 -12.24 -13.47
C ALA A 214 -7.67 -12.81 -14.47
N SER A 215 -8.42 -11.96 -15.16
CA SER A 215 -9.36 -12.34 -16.22
C SER A 215 -9.70 -11.15 -17.12
N GLU A 216 -10.28 -11.42 -18.30
CA GLU A 216 -10.80 -10.36 -19.19
C GLU A 216 -11.89 -9.53 -18.47
N THR A 217 -12.76 -10.18 -17.71
CA THR A 217 -13.77 -9.51 -16.89
C THR A 217 -13.15 -8.54 -15.89
N CYS A 218 -12.08 -8.94 -15.18
CA CYS A 218 -11.38 -8.07 -14.25
C CYS A 218 -10.81 -6.83 -14.97
N ALA A 219 -10.20 -7.02 -16.14
CA ALA A 219 -9.65 -5.93 -16.93
C ALA A 219 -10.71 -4.93 -17.42
N GLU A 220 -11.92 -5.42 -17.75
CA GLU A 220 -13.03 -4.60 -18.25
C GLU A 220 -13.68 -3.71 -17.19
N ILE A 221 -13.71 -4.16 -15.92
CA ILE A 221 -14.43 -3.46 -14.86
C ILE A 221 -13.53 -2.72 -13.87
N SER A 222 -12.21 -2.72 -14.09
CA SER A 222 -11.28 -2.19 -13.09
C SER A 222 -10.54 -0.94 -13.52
N VAL A 223 -10.11 -0.21 -12.48
CA VAL A 223 -9.05 0.78 -12.50
C VAL A 223 -7.96 0.29 -11.55
N SER A 224 -6.82 -0.14 -12.07
CA SER A 224 -5.66 -0.51 -11.25
C SER A 224 -4.85 0.74 -10.91
N CYS A 225 -4.67 1.01 -9.63
CA CYS A 225 -3.89 2.13 -9.11
C CYS A 225 -2.49 1.65 -8.75
N VAL A 226 -1.46 2.17 -9.42
CA VAL A 226 -0.08 1.68 -9.35
C VAL A 226 0.93 2.80 -9.11
N SER A 227 2.04 2.48 -8.42
CA SER A 227 3.02 3.52 -8.10
C SER A 227 4.39 2.93 -7.72
N PRO A 228 5.51 3.58 -8.11
CA PRO A 228 6.83 3.24 -7.60
C PRO A 228 7.09 3.75 -6.17
N THR A 229 6.17 4.53 -5.59
CA THR A 229 6.43 5.32 -4.39
C THR A 229 6.65 4.48 -3.13
N LYS A 230 5.99 3.34 -2.99
CA LYS A 230 6.20 2.45 -1.84
C LYS A 230 7.43 1.57 -2.01
N CYS A 231 7.59 0.94 -3.16
CA CYS A 231 8.70 0.00 -3.37
C CYS A 231 10.07 0.69 -3.48
N PHE A 232 10.13 1.98 -3.86
CA PHE A 232 11.37 2.74 -3.94
C PHE A 232 11.52 3.86 -2.89
N ASN A 233 10.62 3.92 -1.90
CA ASN A 233 10.65 4.94 -0.84
C ASN A 233 10.68 6.39 -1.35
N ILE A 234 9.84 6.71 -2.32
CA ILE A 234 9.75 8.04 -2.93
C ILE A 234 8.34 8.65 -2.84
N ALA A 235 7.63 8.40 -1.73
CA ALA A 235 6.25 8.88 -1.54
C ALA A 235 6.12 10.41 -1.69
N GLY A 236 7.11 11.16 -1.23
CA GLY A 236 7.15 12.63 -1.35
C GLY A 236 7.33 13.16 -2.78
N ILE A 237 7.66 12.29 -3.75
CA ILE A 237 7.81 12.68 -5.17
C ILE A 237 6.43 12.74 -5.89
N ASN A 238 5.39 12.17 -5.29
CA ASN A 238 4.02 12.24 -5.83
C ASN A 238 3.92 11.76 -7.29
N SER A 239 4.32 10.53 -7.56
CA SER A 239 4.26 9.90 -8.87
C SER A 239 3.52 8.58 -8.82
N SER A 240 2.44 8.47 -9.57
CA SER A 240 1.59 7.28 -9.65
C SER A 240 0.94 7.18 -11.02
N ALA A 241 0.29 6.07 -11.29
CA ALA A 241 -0.51 5.88 -12.50
C ALA A 241 -1.79 5.11 -12.18
N VAL A 242 -2.76 5.25 -13.07
CA VAL A 242 -3.90 4.34 -13.15
C VAL A 242 -3.89 3.61 -14.50
N ILE A 243 -4.22 2.32 -14.48
CA ILE A 243 -4.29 1.47 -15.66
C ILE A 243 -5.75 1.11 -15.90
N VAL A 244 -6.28 1.41 -17.08
CA VAL A 244 -7.70 1.22 -17.41
C VAL A 244 -7.83 0.68 -18.83
N LYS A 245 -8.22 -0.60 -18.98
CA LYS A 245 -8.36 -1.25 -20.28
C LYS A 245 -9.62 -0.80 -21.02
N ASN A 246 -10.78 -0.77 -20.33
CA ASN A 246 -12.06 -0.38 -20.90
C ASN A 246 -12.05 1.08 -21.39
N PRO A 247 -12.28 1.38 -22.69
CA PRO A 247 -12.15 2.74 -23.22
C PRO A 247 -13.20 3.71 -22.68
N PHE A 248 -14.42 3.24 -22.37
CA PHE A 248 -15.46 4.09 -21.79
C PHE A 248 -15.14 4.47 -20.35
N LEU A 249 -14.69 3.50 -19.55
CA LEU A 249 -14.25 3.74 -18.18
C LEU A 249 -13.00 4.62 -18.18
N ARG A 250 -12.04 4.36 -19.07
CA ARG A 250 -10.82 5.16 -19.24
C ARG A 250 -11.10 6.61 -19.54
N HIS A 251 -12.07 6.90 -20.43
CA HIS A 251 -12.46 8.27 -20.70
C HIS A 251 -13.00 8.98 -19.44
N LYS A 252 -13.86 8.30 -18.65
CA LYS A 252 -14.38 8.86 -17.39
C LYS A 252 -13.26 9.11 -16.39
N VAL A 253 -12.33 8.15 -16.25
CA VAL A 253 -11.15 8.24 -15.36
C VAL A 253 -10.25 9.40 -15.78
N TRP A 254 -9.93 9.50 -17.06
CA TRP A 254 -9.12 10.62 -17.57
C TRP A 254 -9.78 11.98 -17.28
N ARG A 255 -11.09 12.10 -17.53
CA ARG A 255 -11.85 13.32 -17.19
C ARG A 255 -11.83 13.61 -15.68
N ALA A 256 -11.97 12.60 -14.84
CA ALA A 256 -11.94 12.75 -13.40
C ALA A 256 -10.62 13.35 -12.91
N LEU A 257 -9.51 12.71 -13.27
CA LEU A 257 -8.15 13.10 -12.83
C LEU A 257 -7.76 14.51 -13.33
N ASN A 258 -8.14 14.85 -14.57
CA ASN A 258 -7.87 16.19 -15.11
C ASN A 258 -8.77 17.26 -14.49
N THR A 259 -10.05 16.97 -14.23
CA THR A 259 -10.94 17.93 -13.58
C THR A 259 -10.51 18.27 -12.15
N ASP A 260 -9.86 17.32 -11.48
CA ASP A 260 -9.37 17.50 -10.12
C ASP A 260 -7.89 17.95 -10.07
N GLU A 261 -7.29 18.29 -11.23
CA GLU A 261 -5.92 18.81 -11.37
C GLU A 261 -4.83 17.88 -10.77
N ILE A 262 -5.05 16.57 -10.82
CA ILE A 262 -4.13 15.57 -10.26
C ILE A 262 -3.44 14.71 -11.33
N ALA A 263 -3.59 15.07 -12.61
CA ALA A 263 -2.97 14.38 -13.74
C ALA A 263 -1.68 15.05 -14.25
N GLU A 264 -1.25 16.14 -13.62
CA GLU A 264 -0.05 16.89 -14.01
C GLU A 264 1.14 16.55 -13.11
N PRO A 265 2.30 16.15 -13.70
CA PRO A 265 3.48 15.79 -12.93
C PRO A 265 4.21 17.03 -12.40
N ASN A 266 4.78 16.91 -11.17
CA ASN A 266 5.79 17.84 -10.70
C ASN A 266 7.12 17.62 -11.42
N ALA A 267 8.08 18.52 -11.19
CA ALA A 267 9.36 18.55 -11.89
C ALA A 267 10.24 17.29 -11.72
N PHE A 268 9.97 16.43 -10.72
CA PHE A 268 10.81 15.28 -10.39
C PHE A 268 10.11 13.93 -10.65
N ALA A 269 8.78 13.95 -10.74
CA ALA A 269 7.96 12.73 -10.79
C ALA A 269 8.29 11.82 -11.98
N ILE A 270 8.51 12.43 -13.14
CA ILE A 270 8.78 11.71 -14.39
C ILE A 270 10.16 11.05 -14.35
N GLU A 271 11.19 11.84 -14.05
CA GLU A 271 12.59 11.39 -14.01
C GLU A 271 12.79 10.28 -12.96
N ALA A 272 12.20 10.48 -11.77
CA ALA A 272 12.27 9.49 -10.71
C ALA A 272 11.62 8.16 -11.10
N THR A 273 10.45 8.19 -11.76
CA THR A 273 9.75 6.97 -12.19
C THR A 273 10.49 6.25 -13.30
N ILE A 274 10.98 6.97 -14.31
CA ILE A 274 11.76 6.38 -15.41
C ILE A 274 13.02 5.69 -14.85
N ALA A 275 13.75 6.37 -13.97
CA ALA A 275 14.94 5.81 -13.34
C ALA A 275 14.62 4.57 -12.49
N ALA A 276 13.53 4.62 -11.70
CA ALA A 276 13.07 3.53 -10.86
C ALA A 276 12.79 2.26 -11.70
N PHE A 277 11.96 2.39 -12.73
CA PHE A 277 11.50 1.25 -13.50
C PHE A 277 12.52 0.72 -14.52
N ASN A 278 13.44 1.57 -15.00
CA ASN A 278 14.47 1.13 -15.93
C ASN A 278 15.74 0.58 -15.23
N HIS A 279 16.06 1.06 -14.01
CA HIS A 279 17.35 0.80 -13.38
C HIS A 279 17.28 0.39 -11.90
N GLY A 280 16.10 0.40 -11.26
CA GLY A 280 15.93 0.15 -9.82
C GLY A 280 15.72 -1.31 -9.44
N GLU A 281 15.59 -2.24 -10.39
CA GLU A 281 15.15 -3.61 -10.15
C GLU A 281 16.07 -4.39 -9.18
N GLU A 282 17.38 -4.31 -9.38
CA GLU A 282 18.36 -4.99 -8.52
C GLU A 282 18.29 -4.47 -7.07
N TRP A 283 18.15 -3.16 -6.89
CA TRP A 283 18.00 -2.55 -5.56
C TRP A 283 16.73 -3.05 -4.87
N LEU A 284 15.61 -3.12 -5.59
CA LEU A 284 14.34 -3.60 -5.06
C LEU A 284 14.38 -5.09 -4.68
N ASP A 285 15.05 -5.91 -5.48
CA ASP A 285 15.20 -7.34 -5.16
C ASP A 285 16.06 -7.57 -3.91
N GLU A 286 17.10 -6.77 -3.70
CA GLU A 286 17.88 -6.80 -2.46
C GLU A 286 17.09 -6.24 -1.27
N LEU A 287 16.33 -5.16 -1.49
CA LEU A 287 15.43 -4.61 -0.47
C LEU A 287 14.41 -5.65 0.01
N ASN A 288 13.74 -6.35 -0.90
CA ASN A 288 12.77 -7.38 -0.55
C ASN A 288 13.41 -8.49 0.31
N LYS A 289 14.62 -8.93 -0.02
CA LYS A 289 15.37 -9.90 0.82
C LYS A 289 15.66 -9.34 2.21
N TYR A 290 15.98 -8.06 2.32
CA TYR A 290 16.26 -7.40 3.59
C TYR A 290 14.97 -7.25 4.44
N LEU A 291 13.89 -6.79 3.83
CA LEU A 291 12.59 -6.61 4.50
C LEU A 291 12.04 -7.92 5.07
N PHE A 292 12.16 -9.02 4.33
CA PHE A 292 11.64 -10.31 4.81
C PHE A 292 12.56 -10.96 5.84
N ARG A 293 13.86 -10.68 5.88
CA ARG A 293 14.73 -11.01 7.02
C ARG A 293 14.36 -10.20 8.27
N ASN A 294 14.03 -8.91 8.13
CA ASN A 294 13.52 -8.12 9.24
C ASN A 294 12.20 -8.70 9.78
N ARG A 295 11.33 -9.16 8.89
CA ARG A 295 10.08 -9.82 9.28
C ARG A 295 10.34 -11.10 10.06
N GLU A 296 11.18 -12.01 9.57
CA GLU A 296 11.54 -13.25 10.24
C GLU A 296 12.12 -12.99 11.63
N TYR A 297 13.04 -12.02 11.74
CA TYR A 297 13.59 -11.60 13.02
C TYR A 297 12.50 -11.07 13.99
N ALA A 298 11.59 -10.22 13.52
CA ALA A 298 10.52 -9.68 14.36
C ALA A 298 9.52 -10.77 14.79
N GLU A 299 9.17 -11.71 13.90
CA GLU A 299 8.33 -12.87 14.18
C GLU A 299 8.97 -13.72 15.31
N GLU A 300 10.24 -14.12 15.17
CA GLU A 300 10.97 -14.87 16.19
C GLU A 300 11.03 -14.15 17.55
N ARG A 301 11.25 -12.82 17.54
CA ARG A 301 11.29 -12.02 18.77
C ARG A 301 9.93 -11.95 19.46
N ILE A 302 8.84 -11.74 18.72
CA ILE A 302 7.47 -11.69 19.27
C ILE A 302 7.08 -13.07 19.83
N ASP A 303 7.36 -14.14 19.10
CA ASP A 303 7.08 -15.52 19.56
C ASP A 303 7.84 -15.84 20.86
N SER A 304 9.11 -15.42 20.97
CA SER A 304 9.94 -15.67 22.15
C SER A 304 9.44 -14.95 23.42
N MET A 305 8.64 -13.90 23.28
CA MET A 305 8.05 -13.19 24.44
C MET A 305 7.02 -14.02 25.19
N ASN A 306 6.46 -15.08 24.59
CA ASN A 306 5.46 -15.99 25.18
C ASN A 306 4.25 -15.25 25.81
N LYS A 307 3.79 -14.19 25.17
CA LYS A 307 2.66 -13.34 25.65
C LYS A 307 1.33 -13.65 24.94
N GLY A 308 1.28 -14.72 24.15
CA GLY A 308 0.09 -15.12 23.42
C GLY A 308 -0.22 -14.24 22.20
N PHE A 309 0.71 -13.38 21.77
CA PHE A 309 0.56 -12.60 20.56
C PHE A 309 0.62 -13.51 19.32
N SER A 310 -0.23 -13.23 18.33
CA SER A 310 -0.27 -13.97 17.08
C SER A 310 0.17 -13.07 15.92
N VAL A 311 1.35 -13.33 15.34
CA VAL A 311 1.79 -12.61 14.15
C VAL A 311 1.07 -13.19 12.92
N ILE A 312 0.44 -12.32 12.15
CA ILE A 312 -0.29 -12.73 10.95
C ILE A 312 0.69 -13.09 9.84
N LYS A 313 0.49 -14.27 9.28
CA LYS A 313 1.28 -14.75 8.15
C LYS A 313 1.08 -13.86 6.93
N SER A 314 2.18 -13.37 6.38
CA SER A 314 2.17 -12.37 5.30
C SER A 314 3.25 -12.67 4.27
N ASP A 315 2.88 -12.59 3.00
CA ASP A 315 3.77 -12.78 1.87
C ASP A 315 4.06 -11.46 1.11
N ALA A 316 3.47 -10.34 1.56
CA ALA A 316 3.68 -9.04 0.95
C ALA A 316 3.72 -7.91 1.98
N THR A 317 4.12 -6.76 1.55
CA THR A 317 4.30 -5.52 2.31
C THR A 317 5.44 -5.59 3.36
N TYR A 318 5.88 -4.44 3.82
CA TYR A 318 6.79 -4.30 4.96
C TYR A 318 6.05 -3.98 6.27
N LEU A 319 4.75 -4.21 6.29
CA LEU A 319 3.88 -3.97 7.43
C LEU A 319 3.56 -5.30 8.10
N MET A 320 3.81 -5.38 9.41
CA MET A 320 3.47 -6.54 10.23
C MET A 320 2.17 -6.28 10.96
N TRP A 321 1.25 -7.23 10.89
CA TRP A 321 -0.03 -7.20 11.57
C TRP A 321 -0.02 -8.23 12.69
N VAL A 322 -0.30 -7.81 13.92
CA VAL A 322 -0.17 -8.65 15.12
C VAL A 322 -1.47 -8.62 15.89
N ASP A 323 -2.07 -9.78 16.12
CA ASP A 323 -3.19 -9.96 17.04
C ASP A 323 -2.65 -10.04 18.47
N LEU A 324 -3.13 -9.15 19.32
CA LEU A 324 -2.75 -9.08 20.72
C LEU A 324 -3.74 -9.79 21.65
N HIS A 325 -4.88 -10.25 21.10
CA HIS A 325 -6.02 -10.78 21.87
C HIS A 325 -6.54 -9.82 22.97
N GLN A 326 -6.26 -8.53 22.81
CA GLN A 326 -6.69 -7.42 23.66
C GLN A 326 -6.79 -6.14 22.82
N ASN A 327 -7.36 -5.08 23.38
CA ASN A 327 -7.48 -3.80 22.65
C ASN A 327 -6.12 -3.27 22.17
N GLY A 328 -5.95 -3.18 20.84
CA GLY A 328 -4.71 -2.77 20.19
C GLY A 328 -4.43 -1.28 20.29
N ASP A 329 -5.46 -0.44 20.33
CA ASP A 329 -5.29 1.01 20.42
C ASP A 329 -4.80 1.41 21.80
N ASP A 330 -5.39 0.84 22.86
CA ASP A 330 -4.94 1.05 24.25
C ASP A 330 -3.51 0.53 24.43
N PHE A 331 -3.22 -0.65 23.87
CA PHE A 331 -1.88 -1.22 23.92
C PHE A 331 -0.85 -0.33 23.22
N ALA A 332 -1.12 0.13 22.00
CA ALA A 332 -0.22 0.99 21.24
C ALA A 332 0.03 2.33 21.95
N LYS A 333 -1.03 2.91 22.55
CA LYS A 333 -0.92 4.14 23.33
C LYS A 333 -0.04 3.95 24.56
N GLU A 334 -0.31 2.93 25.39
CA GLU A 334 0.49 2.66 26.57
C GLU A 334 1.95 2.33 26.23
N LEU A 335 2.19 1.56 25.17
CA LEU A 335 3.52 1.22 24.68
C LEU A 335 4.30 2.48 24.31
N ARG A 336 3.66 3.42 23.59
CA ARG A 336 4.25 4.71 23.24
C ARG A 336 4.57 5.53 24.48
N ASP A 337 3.60 5.66 25.40
CA ASP A 337 3.74 6.48 26.61
C ASP A 337 4.86 5.96 27.53
N LYS A 338 5.02 4.64 27.65
CA LYS A 338 5.99 4.02 28.58
C LYS A 338 7.37 3.79 27.97
N THR A 339 7.46 3.56 26.67
CA THR A 339 8.71 3.17 26.02
C THR A 339 9.14 4.09 24.87
N GLY A 340 8.25 4.95 24.42
CA GLY A 340 8.45 5.76 23.21
C GLY A 340 8.32 4.98 21.90
N LEU A 341 7.99 3.68 21.90
CA LEU A 341 7.76 2.94 20.65
C LEU A 341 6.40 3.31 20.08
N TYR A 342 6.41 3.99 18.93
CA TYR A 342 5.19 4.46 18.27
C TYR A 342 4.80 3.55 17.10
N ILE A 343 3.72 2.77 17.30
CA ILE A 343 3.09 1.89 16.31
C ILE A 343 1.60 2.27 16.16
N ASN A 344 0.91 1.71 15.15
CA ASN A 344 -0.53 1.94 14.99
C ASN A 344 -1.35 0.91 15.78
N GLY A 345 -2.40 1.38 16.46
CA GLY A 345 -3.51 0.54 16.85
C GLY A 345 -4.33 0.08 15.64
N GLY A 346 -5.15 -0.92 15.81
CA GLY A 346 -5.77 -1.62 14.70
C GLY A 346 -7.18 -1.18 14.34
N SER A 347 -7.90 -0.44 15.19
CA SER A 347 -9.29 -0.04 14.94
C SER A 347 -9.43 0.86 13.71
N GLU A 348 -8.40 1.63 13.35
CA GLU A 348 -8.41 2.49 12.16
C GLU A 348 -8.50 1.71 10.84
N TYR A 349 -8.20 0.39 10.84
CA TYR A 349 -8.25 -0.48 9.65
C TYR A 349 -9.62 -1.17 9.45
N GLY A 350 -10.61 -0.83 10.24
CA GLY A 350 -11.95 -1.41 10.28
C GLY A 350 -12.26 -2.05 11.64
N LYS A 351 -13.54 -2.28 11.92
CA LYS A 351 -14.01 -2.80 13.21
C LYS A 351 -13.35 -4.13 13.60
N CYS A 352 -13.04 -4.98 12.63
CA CYS A 352 -12.38 -6.27 12.88
C CYS A 352 -10.90 -6.14 13.27
N GLY A 353 -10.32 -4.93 13.24
CA GLY A 353 -8.94 -4.66 13.62
C GLY A 353 -8.72 -4.32 15.11
N GLU A 354 -9.77 -4.22 15.94
CA GLU A 354 -9.71 -3.69 17.29
C GLU A 354 -8.65 -4.35 18.21
N ASN A 355 -8.40 -5.65 18.01
CA ASN A 355 -7.43 -6.39 18.84
C ASN A 355 -6.01 -6.42 18.25
N PHE A 356 -5.77 -5.68 17.20
CA PHE A 356 -4.52 -5.75 16.45
C PHE A 356 -3.68 -4.48 16.59
N VAL A 357 -2.40 -4.64 16.26
CA VAL A 357 -1.47 -3.52 16.00
C VAL A 357 -0.74 -3.71 14.68
N ARG A 358 -0.35 -2.59 14.05
CA ARG A 358 0.46 -2.61 12.83
C ARG A 358 1.83 -2.03 13.09
N ILE A 359 2.88 -2.75 12.70
CA ILE A 359 4.29 -2.37 12.87
C ILE A 359 4.94 -2.25 11.48
N ASN A 360 5.61 -1.15 11.21
CA ASN A 360 6.42 -0.96 10.00
C ASN A 360 7.81 -1.55 10.21
N LEU A 361 8.22 -2.51 9.38
CA LEU A 361 9.50 -3.21 9.45
C LEU A 361 10.57 -2.65 8.50
N ALA A 362 10.24 -1.60 7.72
CA ALA A 362 11.14 -1.02 6.71
C ALA A 362 12.12 -0.04 7.35
N CYS A 363 13.01 -0.56 8.19
CA CYS A 363 14.06 0.19 8.87
C CYS A 363 15.35 -0.64 8.98
N PRO A 364 16.52 -0.01 9.19
CA PRO A 364 17.76 -0.71 9.52
C PRO A 364 17.60 -1.67 10.70
N LYS A 365 18.29 -2.81 10.65
CA LYS A 365 18.17 -3.87 11.67
C LYS A 365 18.34 -3.35 13.10
N LYS A 366 19.28 -2.45 13.33
CA LYS A 366 19.52 -1.85 14.65
C LYS A 366 18.31 -1.09 15.20
N ILE A 367 17.53 -0.42 14.32
CA ILE A 367 16.29 0.26 14.69
C ILE A 367 15.21 -0.75 15.05
N LEU A 368 15.12 -1.84 14.29
CA LEU A 368 14.18 -2.92 14.58
C LEU A 368 14.52 -3.65 15.89
N GLU A 369 15.80 -3.88 16.15
CA GLU A 369 16.27 -4.47 17.42
C GLU A 369 15.88 -3.60 18.63
N ASP A 370 16.08 -2.27 18.56
CA ASP A 370 15.61 -1.34 19.59
C ASP A 370 14.09 -1.40 19.79
N ALA A 371 13.33 -1.43 18.68
CA ALA A 371 11.88 -1.54 18.74
C ALA A 371 11.43 -2.84 19.42
N MET A 372 12.02 -3.98 19.08
CA MET A 372 11.67 -5.27 19.70
C MET A 372 12.07 -5.32 21.17
N ASN A 373 13.20 -4.74 21.56
CA ASN A 373 13.61 -4.64 22.96
C ASN A 373 12.65 -3.78 23.79
N ARG A 374 12.14 -2.66 23.23
CA ARG A 374 11.13 -1.81 23.88
C ARG A 374 9.80 -2.55 24.05
N LEU A 375 9.39 -3.30 23.04
CA LEU A 375 8.15 -4.10 23.06
C LEU A 375 8.26 -5.22 24.12
N GLU A 376 9.35 -5.95 24.14
CA GLU A 376 9.62 -7.03 25.12
C GLU A 376 9.60 -6.49 26.54
N LYS A 377 10.39 -5.46 26.84
CA LYS A 377 10.44 -4.83 28.17
C LYS A 377 9.07 -4.33 28.65
N PHE A 378 8.25 -3.77 27.71
CA PHE A 378 6.90 -3.37 28.02
C PHE A 378 6.01 -4.56 28.38
N SER A 379 6.09 -5.62 27.57
CA SER A 379 5.28 -6.83 27.73
C SER A 379 5.63 -7.62 29.00
N GLU A 380 6.89 -7.61 29.45
CA GLU A 380 7.32 -8.19 30.73
C GLU A 380 6.70 -7.51 31.94
N ASN A 381 6.61 -6.16 31.90
CA ASN A 381 6.06 -5.34 32.99
C ASN A 381 4.52 -5.33 33.03
N LYS A 382 3.87 -5.77 31.98
CA LYS A 382 2.43 -6.00 31.91
C LYS A 382 2.25 -7.50 32.23
N ASN A 383 1.60 -7.86 33.34
CA ASN A 383 1.18 -9.23 33.62
C ASN A 383 0.16 -9.67 32.55
N LEU A 384 0.64 -9.87 31.31
CA LEU A 384 -0.13 -10.32 30.17
C LEU A 384 -0.09 -11.84 30.10
#